data_56b5676ec5d505a54a66063c456fe223
#
_entry.id   56b5676ec5d505a54a66063c456fe223
#
_cell.length_a   1.000
_cell.length_b   1.000
_cell.length_c   1.000
_cell.angle_alpha   90.00
_cell.angle_beta   90.00
_cell.angle_gamma   90.00
#
_symmetry.space_group_name_H-M   'P 1'
#
loop_
_entity.id
_entity.type
_entity.pdbx_description
1 polymer ?
#
loop_
_entity_poly.entity_id
_entity_poly.type
_entity_poly.pdbx_seq_one_letter_code
_entity_poly.pdbx_strand_id
1 'polypeptide(L)'
;MDRLIFILCFCFIFQIIYPFYAFAKGDDSYATNYKKTIMIDLDGVLDNYSTYDKDSIPEIKTGAVDFIERLDKTGKYELVLFTTRSPKLATEWLIKNKIDKYFKDVTNVKYPAYIYLDDRAIQFRGDYKTTFDEIEKFNTYWK
;
A
#
# COMPACT_ATOMS: atom_id res chain seq x y z
N MET A 1 5.76 -67.34 26.42
CA MET A 1 5.22 -66.10 27.04
C MET A 1 6.16 -65.02 26.59
N ASP A 2 5.75 -64.10 25.71
CA ASP A 2 6.39 -62.84 25.29
C ASP A 2 6.31 -62.60 23.78
N ARG A 3 5.09 -62.57 23.26
CA ARG A 3 4.82 -62.08 21.90
C ARG A 3 3.56 -61.22 21.77
N LEU A 4 3.04 -60.67 22.87
CA LEU A 4 1.73 -59.97 22.83
C LEU A 4 1.79 -58.47 23.23
N ILE A 5 2.95 -57.87 23.40
CA ILE A 5 3.08 -56.48 23.86
C ILE A 5 3.47 -55.50 22.75
N PHE A 6 3.85 -55.98 21.55
CA PHE A 6 4.38 -55.08 20.49
C PHE A 6 3.34 -54.55 19.47
N ILE A 7 2.08 -54.92 19.56
CA ILE A 7 1.06 -54.53 18.57
C ILE A 7 0.16 -53.36 19.02
N LEU A 8 0.22 -52.96 20.30
CA LEU A 8 -0.66 -51.91 20.83
C LEU A 8 -0.06 -50.49 20.82
N CYS A 9 1.22 -50.33 20.44
CA CYS A 9 1.87 -49.01 20.44
C CYS A 9 1.80 -48.29 19.09
N PHE A 10 1.39 -48.93 18.00
CA PHE A 10 1.38 -48.30 16.67
C PHE A 10 0.04 -47.67 16.27
N CYS A 11 -1.04 -47.91 17.02
CA CYS A 11 -2.38 -47.34 16.71
C CYS A 11 -2.66 -45.97 17.33
N PHE A 12 -1.84 -45.50 18.28
CA PHE A 12 -2.10 -44.22 18.97
C PHE A 12 -1.41 -43.01 18.34
N ILE A 13 -0.46 -43.21 17.43
CA ILE A 13 0.26 -42.09 16.77
C ILE A 13 -0.48 -41.55 15.55
N PHE A 14 -1.41 -42.31 14.96
CA PHE A 14 -2.13 -41.91 13.75
C PHE A 14 -3.38 -41.06 14.00
N GLN A 15 -3.85 -40.91 15.23
CA GLN A 15 -5.06 -40.12 15.56
C GLN A 15 -4.80 -38.67 15.95
N ILE A 16 -3.55 -38.25 16.12
CA ILE A 16 -3.22 -36.86 16.51
C ILE A 16 -2.91 -35.96 15.31
N ILE A 17 -2.68 -36.53 14.12
CA ILE A 17 -2.25 -35.71 12.94
C ILE A 17 -3.44 -35.29 12.06
N TYR A 18 -4.60 -35.92 12.15
CA TYR A 18 -5.75 -35.65 11.28
C TYR A 18 -6.65 -34.45 11.62
N PRO A 19 -6.67 -33.86 12.85
CA PRO A 19 -7.47 -32.65 13.07
C PRO A 19 -6.84 -31.37 12.53
N PHE A 20 -5.54 -31.38 12.13
CA PHE A 20 -4.89 -30.14 11.71
C PHE A 20 -5.07 -29.77 10.23
N TYR A 21 -5.51 -30.75 9.39
CA TYR A 21 -5.75 -30.49 7.96
C TYR A 21 -7.20 -30.08 7.61
N ALA A 22 -8.11 -30.15 8.56
CA ALA A 22 -9.52 -29.77 8.33
C ALA A 22 -9.80 -28.27 8.56
N PHE A 23 -8.81 -27.47 9.01
CA PHE A 23 -9.00 -26.04 9.33
C PHE A 23 -8.54 -25.10 8.22
N ALA A 24 -8.17 -25.60 7.05
CA ALA A 24 -7.68 -24.80 5.93
C ALA A 24 -8.68 -24.66 4.76
N LYS A 25 -9.96 -24.99 4.96
CA LYS A 25 -11.03 -24.46 4.12
C LYS A 25 -11.54 -23.20 4.81
N GLY A 26 -10.87 -22.07 4.54
CA GLY A 26 -11.36 -20.76 4.93
C GLY A 26 -12.80 -20.63 4.47
N ASP A 27 -13.67 -20.39 5.41
CA ASP A 27 -15.01 -19.90 5.17
C ASP A 27 -14.87 -18.52 4.51
N ASP A 28 -15.07 -18.46 3.20
CA ASP A 28 -15.05 -17.21 2.40
C ASP A 28 -16.19 -16.25 2.79
N SER A 29 -16.93 -16.52 3.87
CA SER A 29 -17.99 -15.67 4.38
C SER A 29 -17.49 -14.46 5.16
N TYR A 30 -16.21 -14.41 5.56
CA TYR A 30 -15.57 -13.20 6.05
C TYR A 30 -14.92 -12.43 4.89
N ALA A 31 -15.70 -11.98 3.93
CA ALA A 31 -15.31 -10.87 3.08
C ALA A 31 -15.20 -9.65 4.01
N THR A 32 -14.09 -9.56 4.73
CA THR A 32 -13.74 -8.34 5.44
C THR A 32 -13.76 -7.23 4.41
N ASN A 33 -14.52 -6.20 4.68
CA ASN A 33 -14.62 -4.96 3.88
C ASN A 33 -13.30 -4.20 3.98
N TYR A 34 -12.19 -4.88 3.65
CA TYR A 34 -10.82 -4.38 3.77
C TYR A 34 -10.54 -3.49 2.58
N LYS A 35 -10.48 -2.20 2.83
CA LYS A 35 -10.07 -1.23 1.82
C LYS A 35 -8.58 -1.41 1.51
N LYS A 36 -8.23 -1.34 0.23
CA LYS A 36 -6.85 -1.40 -0.23
C LYS A 36 -6.19 -0.04 -0.03
N THR A 37 -5.07 0.00 0.67
CA THR A 37 -4.34 1.25 0.89
C THR A 37 -3.63 1.72 -0.37
N ILE A 38 -3.81 2.98 -0.74
CA ILE A 38 -3.02 3.68 -1.74
C ILE A 38 -2.21 4.75 -1.03
N MET A 39 -0.88 4.67 -1.13
CA MET A 39 0.01 5.75 -0.71
C MET A 39 0.27 6.67 -1.89
N ILE A 40 -0.09 7.94 -1.76
CA ILE A 40 -0.04 8.94 -2.82
C ILE A 40 1.00 9.99 -2.44
N ASP A 41 1.99 10.21 -3.30
CA ASP A 41 2.95 11.30 -3.14
C ASP A 41 2.29 12.66 -3.37
N LEU A 42 2.88 13.70 -2.80
CA LEU A 42 2.42 15.07 -2.89
C LEU A 42 3.08 15.82 -4.02
N ASP A 43 4.43 15.93 -3.95
CA ASP A 43 5.23 16.75 -4.85
C ASP A 43 5.25 16.17 -6.28
N GLY A 44 4.66 16.88 -7.23
CA GLY A 44 4.57 16.44 -8.62
C GLY A 44 3.41 15.48 -8.91
N VAL A 45 2.76 14.92 -7.90
CA VAL A 45 1.56 14.07 -8.06
C VAL A 45 0.28 14.86 -7.81
N LEU A 46 0.15 15.51 -6.65
CA LEU A 46 -1.04 16.28 -6.29
C LEU A 46 -0.87 17.78 -6.49
N ASP A 47 0.36 18.28 -6.45
CA ASP A 47 0.69 19.71 -6.64
C ASP A 47 1.40 20.00 -7.96
N ASN A 48 1.50 21.27 -8.32
CA ASN A 48 2.24 21.77 -9.47
C ASN A 48 3.73 21.96 -9.14
N TYR A 49 4.35 20.88 -8.65
CA TYR A 49 5.76 20.89 -8.25
C TYR A 49 6.70 21.26 -9.41
N SER A 50 7.65 22.13 -9.13
CA SER A 50 8.74 22.49 -10.06
C SER A 50 10.08 22.62 -9.35
N THR A 51 10.07 23.05 -8.09
CA THR A 51 11.25 23.26 -7.27
C THR A 51 10.89 23.06 -5.80
N TYR A 52 11.83 22.52 -5.01
CA TYR A 52 11.61 22.31 -3.59
C TYR A 52 11.71 23.64 -2.82
N ASP A 53 10.67 23.96 -2.07
CA ASP A 53 10.67 24.97 -1.02
C ASP A 53 10.20 24.30 0.27
N LYS A 54 10.99 24.41 1.35
CA LYS A 54 10.70 23.77 2.63
C LYS A 54 9.50 24.39 3.37
N ASP A 55 9.19 25.64 3.08
CA ASP A 55 8.20 26.44 3.80
C ASP A 55 6.87 26.57 3.04
N SER A 56 6.82 26.13 1.78
CA SER A 56 5.61 26.20 0.97
C SER A 56 5.41 24.97 0.10
N ILE A 57 4.14 24.67 -0.19
CA ILE A 57 3.73 23.66 -1.15
C ILE A 57 2.98 24.38 -2.27
N PRO A 58 3.33 24.12 -3.55
CA PRO A 58 2.66 24.72 -4.69
C PRO A 58 1.14 24.49 -4.72
N GLU A 59 0.46 25.19 -5.62
CA GLU A 59 -0.98 25.03 -5.83
C GLU A 59 -1.31 23.62 -6.29
N ILE A 60 -2.52 23.17 -5.95
CA ILE A 60 -3.02 21.86 -6.34
C ILE A 60 -3.08 21.73 -7.86
N LYS A 61 -2.72 20.57 -8.36
CA LYS A 61 -2.77 20.24 -9.79
C LYS A 61 -4.19 20.13 -10.30
N THR A 62 -4.43 20.67 -11.49
CA THR A 62 -5.72 20.53 -12.17
C THR A 62 -6.12 19.05 -12.29
N GLY A 63 -7.32 18.71 -11.83
CA GLY A 63 -7.87 17.35 -11.83
C GLY A 63 -7.51 16.50 -10.62
N ALA A 64 -6.61 16.95 -9.72
CA ALA A 64 -6.25 16.17 -8.54
C ALA A 64 -7.43 15.98 -7.59
N VAL A 65 -8.24 17.01 -7.37
CA VAL A 65 -9.45 16.90 -6.52
C VAL A 65 -10.41 15.86 -7.08
N ASP A 66 -10.75 15.95 -8.36
CA ASP A 66 -11.66 15.01 -9.04
C ASP A 66 -11.11 13.57 -8.99
N PHE A 67 -9.80 13.41 -9.13
CA PHE A 67 -9.14 12.11 -9.02
C PHE A 67 -9.30 11.50 -7.63
N ILE A 68 -9.01 12.26 -6.57
CA ILE A 68 -9.17 11.84 -5.17
C ILE A 68 -10.64 11.49 -4.87
N GLU A 69 -11.57 12.34 -5.25
CA GLU A 69 -13.00 12.08 -5.07
C GLU A 69 -13.47 10.81 -5.79
N ARG A 70 -12.98 10.56 -6.99
CA ARG A 70 -13.30 9.34 -7.73
C ARG A 70 -12.76 8.09 -7.04
N LEU A 71 -11.56 8.12 -6.48
CA LEU A 71 -11.03 7.00 -5.69
C LEU A 71 -11.91 6.74 -4.46
N ASP A 72 -12.25 7.78 -3.70
CA ASP A 72 -13.08 7.66 -2.51
C ASP A 72 -14.48 7.12 -2.82
N LYS A 73 -15.14 7.63 -3.87
CA LYS A 73 -16.46 7.17 -4.33
C LYS A 73 -16.53 5.68 -4.66
N THR A 74 -15.39 5.04 -4.97
CA THR A 74 -15.38 3.57 -5.20
C THR A 74 -15.66 2.78 -3.93
N GLY A 75 -15.41 3.34 -2.75
CA GLY A 75 -15.46 2.67 -1.46
C GLY A 75 -14.39 1.59 -1.26
N LYS A 76 -13.51 1.35 -2.23
CA LYS A 76 -12.53 0.23 -2.28
C LYS A 76 -11.19 0.59 -1.68
N TYR A 77 -10.88 1.89 -1.57
CA TYR A 77 -9.55 2.37 -1.23
C TYR A 77 -9.54 3.18 0.05
N GLU A 78 -8.42 3.10 0.74
CA GLU A 78 -8.02 3.95 1.85
C GLU A 78 -6.82 4.77 1.38
N LEU A 79 -6.91 6.09 1.42
CA LEU A 79 -5.88 6.97 0.90
C LEU A 79 -4.98 7.46 2.02
N VAL A 80 -3.68 7.46 1.76
CA VAL A 80 -2.64 7.97 2.66
C VAL A 80 -1.76 8.92 1.87
N LEU A 81 -1.55 10.12 2.37
CA LEU A 81 -0.56 11.02 1.79
C LEU A 81 0.85 10.60 2.26
N PHE A 82 1.68 10.23 1.30
CA PHE A 82 3.07 9.83 1.54
C PHE A 82 4.01 10.90 0.98
N THR A 83 4.65 11.66 1.84
CA THR A 83 5.49 12.79 1.41
C THR A 83 6.68 13.00 2.34
N THR A 84 7.78 13.48 1.79
CA THR A 84 8.96 13.90 2.56
C THR A 84 8.78 15.28 3.22
N ARG A 85 7.69 15.98 2.92
CA ARG A 85 7.33 17.26 3.54
C ARG A 85 7.00 17.09 5.02
N SER A 86 7.09 18.17 5.80
CA SER A 86 6.57 18.17 7.17
C SER A 86 5.11 17.74 7.19
N PRO A 87 4.71 16.74 8.01
CA PRO A 87 3.32 16.31 8.10
C PRO A 87 2.36 17.45 8.44
N LYS A 88 2.78 18.40 9.27
CA LYS A 88 2.00 19.59 9.60
C LYS A 88 1.71 20.44 8.35
N LEU A 89 2.75 20.78 7.59
CA LEU A 89 2.62 21.60 6.37
C LEU A 89 1.75 20.90 5.32
N ALA A 90 1.96 19.58 5.14
CA ALA A 90 1.17 18.78 4.20
C ALA A 90 -0.30 18.69 4.62
N THR A 91 -0.59 18.51 5.92
CA THR A 91 -1.97 18.51 6.43
C THR A 91 -2.65 19.87 6.23
N GLU A 92 -1.96 20.99 6.52
CA GLU A 92 -2.49 22.34 6.30
C GLU A 92 -2.80 22.57 4.80
N TRP A 93 -1.96 22.04 3.90
CA TRP A 93 -2.19 22.10 2.47
C TRP A 93 -3.41 21.27 2.03
N LEU A 94 -3.61 20.05 2.58
CA LEU A 94 -4.81 19.26 2.32
C LEU A 94 -6.07 20.00 2.76
N ILE A 95 -6.07 20.61 3.94
CA ILE A 95 -7.19 21.41 4.49
C ILE A 95 -7.49 22.60 3.59
N LYS A 96 -6.46 23.37 3.20
CA LYS A 96 -6.58 24.51 2.26
C LYS A 96 -7.31 24.09 0.97
N ASN A 97 -7.00 22.89 0.46
CA ASN A 97 -7.58 22.36 -0.77
C ASN A 97 -8.89 21.55 -0.56
N LYS A 98 -9.39 21.45 0.70
CA LYS A 98 -10.64 20.76 1.08
C LYS A 98 -10.67 19.27 0.72
N ILE A 99 -9.49 18.62 0.72
CA ILE A 99 -9.33 17.19 0.43
C ILE A 99 -8.83 16.36 1.61
N ASP A 100 -8.56 16.98 2.76
CA ASP A 100 -8.11 16.36 4.00
C ASP A 100 -9.01 15.20 4.45
N LYS A 101 -10.32 15.36 4.30
CA LYS A 101 -11.33 14.34 4.67
C LYS A 101 -11.21 13.00 3.91
N TYR A 102 -10.51 12.98 2.80
CA TYR A 102 -10.32 11.77 1.99
C TYR A 102 -9.08 10.98 2.40
N PHE A 103 -8.17 11.58 3.17
CA PHE A 103 -6.94 10.94 3.61
C PHE A 103 -7.06 10.47 5.05
N LYS A 104 -6.74 9.20 5.27
CA LYS A 104 -6.69 8.61 6.61
C LYS A 104 -5.47 9.07 7.40
N ASP A 105 -4.36 9.30 6.71
CA ASP A 105 -3.07 9.61 7.32
C ASP A 105 -2.19 10.46 6.41
N VAL A 106 -1.24 11.19 7.01
CA VAL A 106 -0.16 11.93 6.37
C VAL A 106 1.15 11.47 6.97
N THR A 107 2.01 10.86 6.18
CA THR A 107 3.24 10.22 6.68
C THR A 107 4.41 10.38 5.73
N ASN A 108 5.62 10.33 6.28
CA ASN A 108 6.87 10.17 5.54
C ASN A 108 7.48 8.77 5.70
N VAL A 109 6.75 7.86 6.33
CA VAL A 109 7.16 6.47 6.54
C VAL A 109 6.43 5.57 5.57
N LYS A 110 7.19 4.84 4.74
CA LYS A 110 6.66 3.84 3.84
C LYS A 110 6.26 2.58 4.62
N TYR A 111 5.00 2.13 4.47
CA TYR A 111 4.51 0.87 5.01
C TYR A 111 3.76 0.05 3.94
N PRO A 112 3.44 -1.24 4.18
CA PRO A 112 2.78 -2.06 3.17
C PRO A 112 1.50 -1.43 2.64
N ALA A 113 1.42 -1.26 1.32
CA ALA A 113 0.28 -0.70 0.62
C ALA A 113 0.01 -1.50 -0.66
N TYR A 114 -1.20 -1.36 -1.19
CA TYR A 114 -1.58 -1.99 -2.46
C TYR A 114 -0.91 -1.28 -3.64
N ILE A 115 -0.84 0.05 -3.59
CA ILE A 115 -0.21 0.89 -4.63
C ILE A 115 0.55 2.03 -3.96
N TYR A 116 1.70 2.39 -4.55
CA TYR A 116 2.40 3.64 -4.34
C TYR A 116 2.27 4.45 -5.62
N LEU A 117 1.61 5.60 -5.55
CA LEU A 117 1.47 6.54 -6.66
C LEU A 117 2.49 7.66 -6.45
N ASP A 118 3.51 7.71 -7.30
CA ASP A 118 4.70 8.54 -7.13
C ASP A 118 5.25 8.92 -8.51
N ASP A 119 5.66 10.17 -8.70
CA ASP A 119 6.21 10.68 -9.96
C ASP A 119 7.68 10.30 -10.17
N ARG A 120 8.34 9.78 -9.14
CA ARG A 120 9.76 9.39 -9.13
C ARG A 120 9.96 7.91 -8.88
N ALA A 121 9.01 7.08 -9.26
CA ALA A 121 9.07 5.65 -9.09
C ALA A 121 9.27 4.91 -10.40
N ILE A 122 10.12 3.89 -10.36
CA ILE A 122 10.25 2.88 -11.41
C ILE A 122 9.62 1.60 -10.91
N GLN A 123 8.75 1.01 -11.71
CA GLN A 123 8.14 -0.27 -11.38
C GLN A 123 9.12 -1.42 -11.65
N PHE A 124 9.63 -2.04 -10.60
CA PHE A 124 10.45 -3.25 -10.75
C PHE A 124 9.61 -4.43 -11.27
N ARG A 125 10.01 -4.98 -12.42
CA ARG A 125 9.32 -6.09 -13.12
C ARG A 125 10.08 -7.42 -13.05
N GLY A 126 11.03 -7.54 -12.10
CA GLY A 126 11.79 -8.77 -11.87
C GLY A 126 13.08 -8.88 -12.69
N ASP A 127 13.43 -7.88 -13.50
CA ASP A 127 14.67 -7.85 -14.29
C ASP A 127 15.53 -6.63 -13.96
N TYR A 128 16.71 -6.88 -13.40
CA TYR A 128 17.65 -5.82 -13.00
C TYR A 128 18.29 -5.09 -14.19
N LYS A 129 18.51 -5.79 -15.32
CA LYS A 129 19.13 -5.15 -16.49
C LYS A 129 18.20 -4.10 -17.08
N THR A 130 16.95 -4.45 -17.31
CA THR A 130 15.93 -3.52 -17.79
C THR A 130 15.72 -2.37 -16.82
N THR A 131 15.68 -2.68 -15.50
CA THR A 131 15.53 -1.64 -14.46
C THR A 131 16.70 -0.66 -14.44
N PHE A 132 17.96 -1.15 -14.64
CA PHE A 132 19.12 -0.30 -14.75
C PHE A 132 19.01 0.66 -15.96
N ASP A 133 18.61 0.14 -17.12
CA ASP A 133 18.40 0.95 -18.32
C ASP A 133 17.27 1.99 -18.14
N GLU A 134 16.22 1.67 -17.39
CA GLU A 134 15.15 2.61 -17.02
C GLU A 134 15.67 3.70 -16.06
N ILE A 135 16.51 3.36 -15.08
CA ILE A 135 17.13 4.33 -14.15
C ILE A 135 18.00 5.32 -14.92
N GLU A 136 18.87 4.85 -15.83
CA GLU A 136 19.76 5.71 -16.62
C GLU A 136 19.00 6.70 -17.52
N LYS A 137 17.79 6.36 -17.94
CA LYS A 137 16.94 7.19 -18.81
C LYS A 137 15.87 7.95 -18.03
N PHE A 138 15.80 7.75 -16.72
CA PHE A 138 14.72 8.30 -15.91
C PHE A 138 14.69 9.83 -15.99
N ASN A 139 13.50 10.36 -16.19
CA ASN A 139 13.22 11.79 -16.08
C ASN A 139 11.83 11.99 -15.51
N THR A 140 11.66 12.98 -14.66
CA THR A 140 10.33 13.35 -14.17
C THR A 140 9.53 14.04 -15.27
N TYR A 141 8.24 13.76 -15.37
CA TYR A 141 7.38 14.27 -16.45
C TYR A 141 7.19 15.80 -16.45
N TRP A 142 7.51 16.46 -15.34
CA TRP A 142 7.35 17.91 -15.16
C TRP A 142 8.64 18.71 -15.39
N LYS A 143 9.76 18.08 -15.74
CA LYS A 143 11.03 18.70 -16.15
C LYS A 143 11.10 18.90 -17.64
#